data_a1ded81e7de9185ca27e07073702eb33
#
_entry.id   a1ded81e7de9185ca27e07073702eb33
#
_cell.length_a   1.000
_cell.length_b   1.000
_cell.length_c   1.000
_cell.angle_alpha   90.00
_cell.angle_beta   90.00
_cell.angle_gamma   90.00
#
_symmetry.space_group_name_H-M   'P 1'
#
loop_
_entity.id
_entity.type
_entity.pdbx_description
1 polymer ?
#
loop_
_entity_poly.entity_id
_entity_poly.type
_entity_poly.pdbx_seq_one_letter_code
_entity_poly.pdbx_strand_id
1 'polypeptide(L)'
;MKNYTILKRVDFGIYGLKIIFVGMNMSPSTIEQCKQLIANSQNIVITNHVNPDGDAIGSAVGLQLILDAFGKTSTIVVPNDYPDFLKWMEGTAQPTVFEKETTLATDLVNNADLIFHLDYNALKRSGPMEEVLISAKAKRIVIDHHQQPDNFADVLISETTMSSTCEMVYHFANLLGMNSNITLNAAECLYTGIITDTGNFRFSGTTPVTHEVAARLLEKGVKPHEIASRVYDNNSVNRLGLLGRTLERMKVLPEYGAVLMSLSAKDLAEFNYQKGDTEGFVNYGLSISGIKLSIFLSEKDGLIKISFRSKGDFNVNLMARKLFDGGGHVN
;
A
#
# COMPACT_ATOMS: atom_id res chain seq x y z
N MET A 1 -12.60 -30.45 -0.50
CA MET A 1 -12.64 -29.90 -1.86
C MET A 1 -11.21 -29.68 -2.32
N LYS A 2 -10.83 -30.21 -3.50
CA LYS A 2 -9.44 -30.16 -3.97
C LYS A 2 -9.17 -28.78 -4.54
N ASN A 3 -8.22 -28.04 -3.93
CA ASN A 3 -7.70 -26.78 -4.46
C ASN A 3 -6.95 -27.08 -5.76
N TYR A 4 -7.45 -26.58 -6.87
CA TYR A 4 -6.74 -26.64 -8.15
C TYR A 4 -5.86 -25.40 -8.28
N THR A 5 -4.54 -25.59 -8.09
CA THR A 5 -3.52 -24.61 -8.43
C THR A 5 -3.41 -24.55 -9.96
N ILE A 6 -3.73 -23.41 -10.58
CA ILE A 6 -3.51 -23.23 -12.02
C ILE A 6 -2.02 -22.95 -12.23
N LEU A 7 -1.29 -24.01 -12.61
CA LEU A 7 0.10 -23.93 -13.02
C LEU A 7 0.19 -23.46 -14.48
N LYS A 8 0.56 -22.20 -14.72
CA LYS A 8 0.98 -21.77 -16.06
C LYS A 8 2.38 -22.29 -16.32
N ARG A 9 2.47 -23.23 -17.28
CA ARG A 9 3.72 -23.77 -17.78
C ARG A 9 4.34 -22.79 -18.79
N VAL A 10 5.46 -22.18 -18.45
CA VAL A 10 6.30 -21.47 -19.43
C VAL A 10 7.46 -22.39 -19.76
N ASP A 11 7.46 -22.97 -20.96
CA ASP A 11 8.58 -23.80 -21.45
C ASP A 11 9.67 -22.86 -22.01
N PHE A 12 10.71 -22.63 -21.23
CA PHE A 12 11.99 -22.19 -21.75
C PHE A 12 12.84 -23.41 -22.07
N GLY A 13 12.79 -23.85 -23.31
CA GLY A 13 13.69 -24.88 -23.81
C GLY A 13 15.14 -24.40 -23.75
N ILE A 14 15.92 -24.88 -22.81
CA ILE A 14 17.36 -25.23 -22.91
C ILE A 14 17.92 -25.85 -21.60
N TYR A 15 17.37 -25.66 -20.42
CA TYR A 15 17.77 -26.42 -19.21
C TYR A 15 16.52 -26.70 -18.40
N GLY A 16 16.20 -27.98 -18.18
CA GLY A 16 14.97 -28.48 -17.56
C GLY A 16 14.66 -28.04 -16.11
N LEU A 17 14.80 -26.77 -15.80
CA LEU A 17 14.30 -26.15 -14.57
C LEU A 17 12.83 -25.74 -14.79
N LYS A 18 11.91 -26.50 -14.20
CA LYS A 18 10.53 -26.05 -14.01
C LYS A 18 10.51 -24.99 -12.92
N ILE A 19 10.53 -23.72 -13.29
CA ILE A 19 10.24 -22.65 -12.34
C ILE A 19 8.71 -22.61 -12.17
N ILE A 20 8.21 -23.04 -11.03
CA ILE A 20 6.81 -22.91 -10.66
C ILE A 20 6.68 -21.55 -10.01
N PHE A 21 6.17 -20.56 -10.75
CA PHE A 21 5.82 -19.27 -10.19
C PHE A 21 4.46 -19.39 -9.49
N VAL A 22 4.45 -19.23 -8.18
CA VAL A 22 3.23 -19.14 -7.39
C VAL A 22 2.92 -17.64 -7.24
N GLY A 23 2.24 -17.08 -8.25
CA GLY A 23 1.64 -15.77 -8.17
C GLY A 23 0.32 -15.81 -7.38
N MET A 24 -0.34 -14.66 -7.26
CA MET A 24 -1.67 -14.57 -6.62
C MET A 24 -2.66 -15.57 -7.26
N ASN A 25 -3.32 -16.37 -6.42
CA ASN A 25 -4.27 -17.38 -6.87
C ASN A 25 -5.71 -16.87 -6.73
N MET A 26 -6.42 -16.79 -7.87
CA MET A 26 -7.85 -16.56 -7.88
C MET A 26 -8.56 -17.75 -8.57
N SER A 27 -9.70 -18.18 -8.03
CA SER A 27 -10.50 -19.22 -8.69
C SER A 27 -11.05 -18.68 -10.02
N PRO A 28 -11.27 -19.55 -11.04
CA PRO A 28 -11.91 -19.12 -12.29
C PRO A 28 -13.25 -18.42 -12.07
N SER A 29 -14.04 -18.85 -11.07
CA SER A 29 -15.29 -18.18 -10.71
C SER A 29 -15.09 -16.79 -10.14
N THR A 30 -14.07 -16.58 -9.30
CA THR A 30 -13.72 -15.25 -8.76
C THR A 30 -13.24 -14.31 -9.87
N ILE A 31 -12.42 -14.81 -10.80
CA ILE A 31 -11.96 -14.03 -11.97
C ILE A 31 -13.17 -13.59 -12.81
N GLU A 32 -14.08 -14.53 -13.10
CA GLU A 32 -15.26 -14.21 -13.89
C GLU A 32 -16.19 -13.22 -13.17
N GLN A 33 -16.38 -13.39 -11.85
CA GLN A 33 -17.15 -12.44 -11.04
C GLN A 33 -16.56 -11.04 -11.08
N CYS A 34 -15.25 -10.88 -10.95
CA CYS A 34 -14.58 -9.58 -11.07
C CYS A 34 -14.80 -8.96 -12.47
N LYS A 35 -14.65 -9.75 -13.53
CA LYS A 35 -14.90 -9.29 -14.91
C LYS A 35 -16.32 -8.79 -15.09
N GLN A 36 -17.32 -9.53 -14.59
CA GLN A 36 -18.72 -9.14 -14.66
C GLN A 36 -19.02 -7.87 -13.86
N LEU A 37 -18.49 -7.74 -12.63
CA LEU A 37 -18.64 -6.54 -11.82
C LEU A 37 -18.07 -5.32 -12.55
N ILE A 38 -16.85 -5.41 -13.08
CA ILE A 38 -16.22 -4.31 -13.83
C ILE A 38 -17.02 -4.01 -15.12
N ALA A 39 -17.41 -5.03 -15.88
CA ALA A 39 -18.14 -4.85 -17.13
C ALA A 39 -19.47 -4.13 -16.93
N ASN A 40 -20.21 -4.47 -15.87
CA ASN A 40 -21.54 -3.94 -15.59
C ASN A 40 -21.54 -2.59 -14.87
N SER A 41 -20.40 -2.12 -14.37
CA SER A 41 -20.30 -0.86 -13.65
C SER A 41 -19.99 0.30 -14.59
N GLN A 42 -20.62 1.45 -14.33
CA GLN A 42 -20.38 2.73 -15.00
C GLN A 42 -19.66 3.71 -14.07
N ASN A 43 -20.01 3.71 -12.77
CA ASN A 43 -19.43 4.57 -11.74
C ASN A 43 -18.55 3.72 -10.83
N ILE A 44 -17.26 3.68 -11.11
CA ILE A 44 -16.28 2.93 -10.31
C ILE A 44 -15.56 3.89 -9.39
N VAL A 45 -15.56 3.60 -8.10
CA VAL A 45 -14.75 4.32 -7.09
C VAL A 45 -13.62 3.43 -6.62
N ILE A 46 -12.43 4.02 -6.46
CA ILE A 46 -11.26 3.36 -5.87
C ILE A 46 -10.93 4.10 -4.59
N THR A 47 -10.76 3.38 -3.48
CA THR A 47 -10.44 3.97 -2.18
C THR A 47 -9.39 3.15 -1.45
N ASN A 48 -8.73 3.80 -0.49
CA ASN A 48 -7.65 3.22 0.30
C ASN A 48 -7.76 3.61 1.79
N HIS A 49 -6.77 3.25 2.61
CA HIS A 49 -6.76 3.53 4.04
C HIS A 49 -6.44 4.99 4.38
N VAL A 50 -6.76 5.41 5.63
CA VAL A 50 -6.38 6.71 6.20
C VAL A 50 -4.86 6.87 6.26
N ASN A 51 -4.36 8.08 5.96
CA ASN A 51 -2.95 8.40 5.79
C ASN A 51 -2.27 7.52 4.71
N PRO A 52 -2.75 7.63 3.46
CA PRO A 52 -2.26 6.78 2.37
C PRO A 52 -0.74 6.92 2.18
N ASP A 53 -0.09 5.80 2.01
CA ASP A 53 1.34 5.69 1.71
C ASP A 53 1.60 5.38 0.22
N GLY A 54 2.82 4.96 -0.10
CA GLY A 54 3.19 4.69 -1.49
C GLY A 54 2.47 3.50 -2.10
N ASP A 55 2.13 2.48 -1.32
CA ASP A 55 1.39 1.32 -1.80
C ASP A 55 -0.10 1.64 -1.99
N ALA A 56 -0.69 2.35 -1.03
CA ALA A 56 -2.08 2.80 -1.11
C ALA A 56 -2.34 3.71 -2.33
N ILE A 57 -1.48 4.71 -2.57
CA ILE A 57 -1.63 5.62 -3.72
C ILE A 57 -1.20 4.93 -5.01
N GLY A 58 -0.08 4.20 -5.01
CA GLY A 58 0.42 3.47 -6.17
C GLY A 58 -0.57 2.45 -6.71
N SER A 59 -1.21 1.67 -5.83
CA SER A 59 -2.24 0.70 -6.21
C SER A 59 -3.51 1.38 -6.74
N ALA A 60 -3.96 2.48 -6.10
CA ALA A 60 -5.16 3.19 -6.51
C ALA A 60 -4.98 3.87 -7.88
N VAL A 61 -3.91 4.63 -8.08
CA VAL A 61 -3.62 5.29 -9.37
C VAL A 61 -3.28 4.26 -10.44
N GLY A 62 -2.49 3.24 -10.09
CA GLY A 62 -2.16 2.15 -11.02
C GLY A 62 -3.40 1.41 -11.53
N LEU A 63 -4.34 1.05 -10.63
CA LEU A 63 -5.60 0.42 -11.02
C LEU A 63 -6.47 1.36 -11.86
N GLN A 64 -6.59 2.65 -11.49
CA GLN A 64 -7.33 3.65 -12.27
C GLN A 64 -6.82 3.68 -13.71
N LEU A 65 -5.51 3.86 -13.92
CA LEU A 65 -4.90 3.92 -15.24
C LEU A 65 -5.09 2.63 -16.06
N ILE A 66 -5.10 1.47 -15.41
CA ILE A 66 -5.37 0.18 -16.06
C ILE A 66 -6.83 0.10 -16.49
N LEU A 67 -7.77 0.50 -15.63
CA LEU A 67 -9.20 0.51 -15.94
C LEU A 67 -9.52 1.48 -17.07
N ASP A 68 -8.94 2.68 -17.04
CA ASP A 68 -9.13 3.70 -18.09
C ASP A 68 -8.59 3.20 -19.43
N ALA A 69 -7.40 2.60 -19.47
CA ALA A 69 -6.85 1.97 -20.67
C ALA A 69 -7.70 0.78 -21.15
N PHE A 70 -8.45 0.15 -20.26
CA PHE A 70 -9.41 -0.92 -20.58
C PHE A 70 -10.76 -0.37 -21.04
N GLY A 71 -10.98 0.95 -21.01
CA GLY A 71 -12.22 1.61 -21.41
C GLY A 71 -13.25 1.76 -20.30
N LYS A 72 -12.81 1.73 -19.02
CA LYS A 72 -13.66 1.95 -17.84
C LYS A 72 -13.17 3.16 -17.06
N THR A 73 -14.03 4.18 -16.95
CA THR A 73 -13.73 5.35 -16.12
C THR A 73 -13.89 5.04 -14.65
N SER A 74 -12.93 5.51 -13.85
CA SER A 74 -12.97 5.37 -12.39
C SER A 74 -12.52 6.66 -11.69
N THR A 75 -12.95 6.84 -10.44
CA THR A 75 -12.59 8.00 -9.61
C THR A 75 -11.93 7.52 -8.33
N ILE A 76 -10.82 8.15 -7.95
CA ILE A 76 -10.14 7.85 -6.69
C ILE A 76 -10.69 8.78 -5.61
N VAL A 77 -11.10 8.21 -4.48
CA VAL A 77 -11.52 8.94 -3.28
C VAL A 77 -10.65 8.48 -2.12
N VAL A 78 -9.82 9.37 -1.59
CA VAL A 78 -8.93 9.07 -0.47
C VAL A 78 -9.47 9.71 0.82
N PRO A 79 -9.29 9.07 2.00
CA PRO A 79 -9.81 9.61 3.25
C PRO A 79 -9.27 10.99 3.61
N ASN A 80 -7.97 11.18 3.44
CA ASN A 80 -7.27 12.42 3.75
C ASN A 80 -6.06 12.62 2.84
N ASP A 81 -5.45 13.80 2.90
CA ASP A 81 -4.31 14.14 2.06
C ASP A 81 -3.13 13.19 2.31
N TYR A 82 -2.27 13.04 1.31
CA TYR A 82 -1.13 12.14 1.30
C TYR A 82 0.19 12.91 1.05
N PRO A 83 1.35 12.29 1.31
CA PRO A 83 2.65 12.96 1.20
C PRO A 83 2.92 13.56 -0.18
N ASP A 84 3.54 14.73 -0.21
CA ASP A 84 3.81 15.46 -1.47
C ASP A 84 4.74 14.70 -2.42
N PHE A 85 5.64 13.87 -1.87
CA PHE A 85 6.52 13.04 -2.70
C PHE A 85 5.80 11.92 -3.48
N LEU A 86 4.51 11.73 -3.24
CA LEU A 86 3.64 10.80 -3.99
C LEU A 86 2.75 11.51 -5.03
N LYS A 87 2.64 12.85 -4.98
CA LYS A 87 1.72 13.62 -5.84
C LYS A 87 2.09 13.64 -7.32
N TRP A 88 3.28 13.18 -7.67
CA TRP A 88 3.68 12.99 -9.06
C TRP A 88 3.00 11.78 -9.72
N MET A 89 2.46 10.86 -8.94
CA MET A 89 1.64 9.76 -9.47
C MET A 89 0.29 10.31 -9.88
N GLU A 90 0.17 10.67 -11.15
CA GLU A 90 -1.01 11.29 -11.73
C GLU A 90 -1.86 10.23 -12.44
N GLY A 91 -3.13 10.13 -12.02
CA GLY A 91 -4.17 9.40 -12.73
C GLY A 91 -4.80 10.27 -13.84
N THR A 92 -5.94 9.84 -14.36
CA THR A 92 -6.74 10.64 -15.30
C THR A 92 -7.40 11.85 -14.64
N ALA A 93 -7.56 11.80 -13.30
CA ALA A 93 -7.99 12.90 -12.46
C ALA A 93 -7.27 12.83 -11.11
N GLN A 94 -7.12 13.99 -10.46
CA GLN A 94 -6.59 14.05 -9.11
C GLN A 94 -7.53 13.33 -8.14
N PRO A 95 -7.01 12.60 -7.14
CA PRO A 95 -7.83 11.99 -6.10
C PRO A 95 -8.67 13.03 -5.34
N THR A 96 -9.97 12.77 -5.18
CA THR A 96 -10.83 13.55 -4.30
C THR A 96 -10.48 13.24 -2.85
N VAL A 97 -10.13 14.26 -2.07
CA VAL A 97 -9.75 14.12 -0.66
C VAL A 97 -10.98 14.34 0.23
N PHE A 98 -11.48 13.30 0.88
CA PHE A 98 -12.70 13.33 1.67
C PHE A 98 -12.72 14.43 2.74
N GLU A 99 -11.64 14.60 3.50
CA GLU A 99 -11.55 15.66 4.52
C GLU A 99 -11.66 17.07 3.94
N LYS A 100 -11.31 17.30 2.66
CA LYS A 100 -11.36 18.60 2.00
C LYS A 100 -12.65 18.82 1.22
N GLU A 101 -13.20 17.76 0.64
CA GLU A 101 -14.31 17.77 -0.30
C GLU A 101 -15.39 16.76 0.11
N THR A 102 -15.77 16.77 1.40
CA THR A 102 -16.64 15.75 2.02
C THR A 102 -17.94 15.53 1.24
N THR A 103 -18.61 16.61 0.79
CA THR A 103 -19.88 16.50 0.03
C THR A 103 -19.65 15.79 -1.30
N LEU A 104 -18.68 16.24 -2.10
CA LEU A 104 -18.35 15.62 -3.37
C LEU A 104 -17.95 14.15 -3.21
N ALA A 105 -17.07 13.87 -2.26
CA ALA A 105 -16.61 12.51 -1.97
C ALA A 105 -17.75 11.59 -1.54
N THR A 106 -18.67 12.10 -0.71
CA THR A 106 -19.88 11.37 -0.28
C THR A 106 -20.78 11.06 -1.46
N ASP A 107 -21.01 12.03 -2.35
CA ASP A 107 -21.82 11.84 -3.55
C ASP A 107 -21.21 10.82 -4.51
N LEU A 108 -19.87 10.86 -4.71
CA LEU A 108 -19.15 9.87 -5.53
C LEU A 108 -19.33 8.46 -4.99
N VAL A 109 -19.14 8.26 -3.68
CA VAL A 109 -19.28 6.94 -3.03
C VAL A 109 -20.73 6.44 -3.09
N ASN A 110 -21.72 7.31 -2.83
CA ASN A 110 -23.14 6.92 -2.82
C ASN A 110 -23.69 6.60 -4.21
N ASN A 111 -23.13 7.19 -5.26
CA ASN A 111 -23.51 6.93 -6.65
C ASN A 111 -22.65 5.86 -7.34
N ALA A 112 -21.71 5.24 -6.64
CA ALA A 112 -20.89 4.17 -7.19
C ALA A 112 -21.72 2.90 -7.42
N ASP A 113 -21.40 2.21 -8.52
CA ASP A 113 -21.88 0.83 -8.80
C ASP A 113 -20.90 -0.20 -8.24
N LEU A 114 -19.60 0.15 -8.24
CA LEU A 114 -18.50 -0.68 -7.77
C LEU A 114 -17.49 0.16 -6.99
N ILE A 115 -17.10 -0.34 -5.84
CA ILE A 115 -16.01 0.25 -5.04
C ILE A 115 -14.87 -0.77 -4.91
N PHE A 116 -13.68 -0.36 -5.34
CA PHE A 116 -12.44 -1.07 -5.03
C PHE A 116 -11.89 -0.53 -3.71
N HIS A 117 -11.64 -1.44 -2.78
CA HIS A 117 -10.98 -1.18 -1.50
C HIS A 117 -9.55 -1.71 -1.61
N LEU A 118 -8.56 -0.81 -1.70
CA LEU A 118 -7.17 -1.16 -1.93
C LEU A 118 -6.32 -0.86 -0.70
N ASP A 119 -5.46 -1.80 -0.35
CA ASP A 119 -4.50 -1.68 0.73
C ASP A 119 -5.13 -1.55 2.13
N TYR A 120 -6.33 -2.05 2.27
CA TYR A 120 -7.00 -2.25 3.55
C TYR A 120 -8.13 -3.27 3.45
N ASN A 121 -8.40 -3.95 4.55
CA ASN A 121 -9.34 -5.05 4.65
C ASN A 121 -10.35 -4.93 5.80
N ALA A 122 -10.47 -3.72 6.38
CA ALA A 122 -11.44 -3.39 7.41
C ALA A 122 -11.91 -1.94 7.22
N LEU A 123 -13.23 -1.69 7.14
CA LEU A 123 -13.77 -0.37 6.82
C LEU A 123 -13.32 0.72 7.79
N LYS A 124 -13.10 0.39 9.07
CA LYS A 124 -12.55 1.31 10.07
C LYS A 124 -11.18 1.90 9.69
N ARG A 125 -10.41 1.24 8.81
CA ARG A 125 -9.13 1.77 8.32
C ARG A 125 -9.29 2.91 7.31
N SER A 126 -10.49 3.15 6.80
CA SER A 126 -10.81 4.32 5.97
C SER A 126 -11.07 5.59 6.80
N GLY A 127 -11.02 5.52 8.13
CA GLY A 127 -11.15 6.67 9.02
C GLY A 127 -12.44 7.46 8.77
N PRO A 128 -12.38 8.75 8.38
CA PRO A 128 -13.57 9.59 8.23
C PRO A 128 -14.54 9.12 7.15
N MET A 129 -14.12 8.21 6.26
CA MET A 129 -14.99 7.65 5.21
C MET A 129 -15.78 6.41 5.68
N GLU A 130 -15.53 5.87 6.88
CA GLU A 130 -16.11 4.60 7.32
C GLU A 130 -17.63 4.58 7.21
N GLU A 131 -18.31 5.59 7.74
CA GLU A 131 -19.80 5.64 7.76
C GLU A 131 -20.39 5.69 6.34
N VAL A 132 -19.82 6.50 5.45
CA VAL A 132 -20.29 6.59 4.07
C VAL A 132 -20.02 5.29 3.30
N LEU A 133 -18.89 4.63 3.54
CA LEU A 133 -18.59 3.33 2.93
C LEU A 133 -19.47 2.20 3.48
N ILE A 134 -19.85 2.23 4.76
CA ILE A 134 -20.81 1.28 5.35
C ILE A 134 -22.18 1.43 4.66
N SER A 135 -22.64 2.66 4.45
CA SER A 135 -23.98 2.95 3.88
C SER A 135 -24.05 2.77 2.37
N ALA A 136 -22.91 2.73 1.66
CA ALA A 136 -22.85 2.59 0.21
C ALA A 136 -23.49 1.28 -0.27
N LYS A 137 -24.31 1.37 -1.34
CA LYS A 137 -24.99 0.21 -1.95
C LYS A 137 -24.18 -0.46 -3.05
N ALA A 138 -23.05 0.11 -3.41
CA ALA A 138 -22.15 -0.39 -4.44
C ALA A 138 -21.67 -1.82 -4.14
N LYS A 139 -21.39 -2.58 -5.19
CA LYS A 139 -20.62 -3.81 -5.09
C LYS A 139 -19.20 -3.52 -4.65
N ARG A 140 -18.56 -4.45 -3.93
CA ARG A 140 -17.27 -4.22 -3.29
C ARG A 140 -16.26 -5.30 -3.67
N ILE A 141 -15.11 -4.87 -4.18
CA ILE A 141 -13.93 -5.72 -4.37
C ILE A 141 -12.83 -5.22 -3.45
N VAL A 142 -12.33 -6.07 -2.58
CA VAL A 142 -11.15 -5.80 -1.74
C VAL A 142 -9.93 -6.46 -2.38
N ILE A 143 -8.83 -5.71 -2.51
CA ILE A 143 -7.50 -6.24 -2.87
C ILE A 143 -6.53 -5.72 -1.79
N ASP A 144 -6.03 -6.64 -0.96
CA ASP A 144 -5.24 -6.28 0.22
C ASP A 144 -4.34 -7.43 0.68
N HIS A 145 -3.16 -7.08 1.20
CA HIS A 145 -2.20 -8.04 1.72
C HIS A 145 -2.06 -8.02 3.25
N HIS A 146 -2.87 -7.25 3.94
CA HIS A 146 -2.85 -7.19 5.40
C HIS A 146 -3.58 -8.40 6.03
N GLN A 147 -3.21 -8.70 7.27
CA GLN A 147 -3.79 -9.81 8.03
C GLN A 147 -5.20 -9.50 8.55
N GLN A 148 -5.97 -10.58 8.80
CA GLN A 148 -7.27 -10.54 9.48
C GLN A 148 -8.31 -9.64 8.78
N PRO A 149 -8.70 -9.98 7.54
CA PRO A 149 -9.73 -9.24 6.82
C PRO A 149 -11.11 -9.39 7.47
N ASP A 150 -11.88 -8.29 7.45
CA ASP A 150 -13.29 -8.28 7.81
C ASP A 150 -14.14 -8.80 6.63
N ASN A 151 -15.33 -9.33 6.95
CA ASN A 151 -16.25 -9.86 5.92
C ASN A 151 -17.26 -8.77 5.50
N PHE A 152 -16.85 -7.86 4.58
CA PHE A 152 -17.72 -6.79 4.08
C PHE A 152 -17.78 -6.69 2.54
N ALA A 153 -17.00 -7.50 1.84
CA ALA A 153 -16.85 -7.43 0.39
C ALA A 153 -17.64 -8.51 -0.35
N ASP A 154 -18.13 -8.20 -1.56
CA ASP A 154 -18.70 -9.19 -2.49
C ASP A 154 -17.58 -10.10 -3.07
N VAL A 155 -16.38 -9.53 -3.28
CA VAL A 155 -15.17 -10.26 -3.65
C VAL A 155 -14.02 -9.83 -2.74
N LEU A 156 -13.47 -10.76 -2.00
CA LEU A 156 -12.31 -10.55 -1.14
C LEU A 156 -11.08 -11.23 -1.75
N ILE A 157 -10.10 -10.44 -2.15
CA ILE A 157 -8.78 -10.88 -2.62
C ILE A 157 -7.78 -10.45 -1.55
N SER A 158 -7.50 -11.34 -0.61
CA SER A 158 -6.60 -11.09 0.51
C SER A 158 -5.49 -12.13 0.49
N GLU A 159 -4.23 -11.67 0.35
CA GLU A 159 -3.07 -12.55 0.21
C GLU A 159 -1.87 -11.98 0.98
N THR A 160 -1.70 -12.41 2.21
CA THR A 160 -0.69 -11.91 3.15
C THR A 160 0.76 -12.29 2.81
N THR A 161 0.96 -13.14 1.80
CA THR A 161 2.29 -13.54 1.30
C THR A 161 2.78 -12.63 0.18
N MET A 162 1.92 -11.76 -0.34
CA MET A 162 2.29 -10.74 -1.32
C MET A 162 3.01 -9.57 -0.65
N SER A 163 3.97 -8.99 -1.35
CA SER A 163 4.81 -7.93 -0.80
C SER A 163 4.11 -6.59 -0.67
N SER A 164 3.06 -6.38 -1.46
CA SER A 164 2.31 -5.12 -1.52
C SER A 164 0.99 -5.30 -2.27
N THR A 165 0.05 -4.39 -2.06
CA THR A 165 -1.19 -4.30 -2.85
C THR A 165 -0.91 -3.95 -4.31
N CYS A 166 0.16 -3.19 -4.59
CA CYS A 166 0.61 -2.93 -5.97
C CYS A 166 1.03 -4.21 -6.71
N GLU A 167 1.75 -5.13 -6.05
CA GLU A 167 2.03 -6.45 -6.60
C GLU A 167 0.74 -7.21 -6.90
N MET A 168 -0.24 -7.16 -5.99
CA MET A 168 -1.53 -7.80 -6.18
C MET A 168 -2.33 -7.20 -7.34
N VAL A 169 -2.33 -5.87 -7.51
CA VAL A 169 -2.99 -5.19 -8.64
C VAL A 169 -2.35 -5.61 -9.98
N TYR A 170 -1.02 -5.76 -10.03
CA TYR A 170 -0.36 -6.31 -11.22
C TYR A 170 -0.87 -7.72 -11.55
N HIS A 171 -0.94 -8.61 -10.57
CA HIS A 171 -1.47 -9.97 -10.77
C HIS A 171 -2.94 -9.97 -11.13
N PHE A 172 -3.76 -9.13 -10.48
CA PHE A 172 -5.17 -8.95 -10.78
C PHE A 172 -5.39 -8.56 -12.25
N ALA A 173 -4.66 -7.55 -12.73
CA ALA A 173 -4.74 -7.13 -14.13
C ALA A 173 -4.37 -8.27 -15.09
N ASN A 174 -3.32 -9.05 -14.81
CA ASN A 174 -2.92 -10.19 -15.61
C ASN A 174 -4.00 -11.29 -15.65
N LEU A 175 -4.56 -11.65 -14.49
CA LEU A 175 -5.59 -12.70 -14.36
C LEU A 175 -6.88 -12.31 -15.08
N LEU A 176 -7.23 -11.04 -15.11
CA LEU A 176 -8.39 -10.53 -15.85
C LEU A 176 -8.13 -10.36 -17.36
N GLY A 177 -6.89 -10.52 -17.83
CA GLY A 177 -6.51 -10.34 -19.22
C GLY A 177 -6.22 -8.89 -19.62
N MET A 178 -5.96 -8.02 -18.62
CA MET A 178 -5.68 -6.59 -18.81
C MET A 178 -4.18 -6.25 -18.84
N ASN A 179 -3.27 -7.20 -19.05
CA ASN A 179 -1.82 -6.94 -19.05
C ASN A 179 -1.39 -5.90 -20.09
N SER A 180 -2.02 -5.89 -21.26
CA SER A 180 -1.76 -4.89 -22.30
C SER A 180 -2.18 -3.47 -21.90
N ASN A 181 -3.06 -3.34 -20.91
CA ASN A 181 -3.57 -2.09 -20.38
C ASN A 181 -2.68 -1.50 -19.26
N ILE A 182 -1.67 -2.24 -18.81
CA ILE A 182 -0.65 -1.70 -17.90
C ILE A 182 0.27 -0.78 -18.71
N THR A 183 -0.09 0.50 -18.76
CA THR A 183 0.70 1.55 -19.42
C THR A 183 1.99 1.84 -18.64
N LEU A 184 2.90 2.64 -19.20
CA LEU A 184 4.10 3.07 -18.47
C LEU A 184 3.75 3.79 -17.16
N ASN A 185 2.79 4.73 -17.19
CA ASN A 185 2.40 5.46 -15.99
C ASN A 185 1.80 4.53 -14.92
N ALA A 186 0.95 3.57 -15.31
CA ALA A 186 0.44 2.55 -14.39
C ALA A 186 1.57 1.70 -13.81
N ALA A 187 2.54 1.30 -14.64
CA ALA A 187 3.69 0.52 -14.21
C ALA A 187 4.59 1.29 -13.23
N GLU A 188 4.81 2.59 -13.44
CA GLU A 188 5.55 3.46 -12.52
C GLU A 188 4.86 3.58 -11.15
N CYS A 189 3.52 3.72 -11.13
CA CYS A 189 2.74 3.75 -9.89
C CYS A 189 2.85 2.42 -9.14
N LEU A 190 2.64 1.27 -9.83
CA LEU A 190 2.75 -0.05 -9.21
C LEU A 190 4.16 -0.33 -8.71
N TYR A 191 5.20 0.04 -9.48
CA TYR A 191 6.59 -0.11 -9.05
C TYR A 191 6.88 0.72 -7.80
N THR A 192 6.34 1.93 -7.72
CA THR A 192 6.48 2.80 -6.54
C THR A 192 5.92 2.16 -5.28
N GLY A 193 4.71 1.62 -5.33
CA GLY A 193 4.15 0.92 -4.18
C GLY A 193 4.97 -0.30 -3.77
N ILE A 194 5.43 -1.11 -4.74
CA ILE A 194 6.31 -2.26 -4.44
C ILE A 194 7.58 -1.81 -3.71
N ILE A 195 8.30 -0.79 -4.20
CA ILE A 195 9.56 -0.38 -3.55
C ILE A 195 9.35 0.29 -2.20
N THR A 196 8.25 1.02 -2.01
CA THR A 196 7.96 1.66 -0.72
C THR A 196 7.61 0.62 0.33
N ASP A 197 6.74 -0.34 0.02
CA ASP A 197 6.28 -1.34 0.99
C ASP A 197 7.31 -2.45 1.27
N THR A 198 8.17 -2.75 0.31
CA THR A 198 9.32 -3.65 0.51
C THR A 198 10.56 -2.97 1.11
N GLY A 199 10.49 -1.65 1.36
CA GLY A 199 11.66 -0.87 1.79
C GLY A 199 12.82 -0.99 0.80
N ASN A 200 12.53 -0.88 -0.49
CA ASN A 200 13.46 -1.09 -1.59
C ASN A 200 14.03 -2.53 -1.59
N PHE A 201 13.13 -3.51 -1.55
CA PHE A 201 13.41 -4.96 -1.56
C PHE A 201 14.22 -5.49 -0.37
N ARG A 202 14.22 -4.79 0.78
CA ARG A 202 14.97 -5.19 1.98
C ARG A 202 14.13 -5.92 3.02
N PHE A 203 12.80 -5.79 2.97
CA PHE A 203 11.94 -6.39 3.98
C PHE A 203 11.63 -7.86 3.65
N SER A 204 11.26 -8.61 4.69
CA SER A 204 11.03 -10.06 4.62
C SER A 204 9.87 -10.46 3.70
N GLY A 205 8.94 -9.55 3.41
CA GLY A 205 7.86 -9.76 2.44
C GLY A 205 8.32 -9.82 0.99
N THR A 206 9.57 -9.43 0.69
CA THR A 206 10.15 -9.52 -0.66
C THR A 206 10.37 -10.97 -1.06
N THR A 207 9.77 -11.40 -2.16
CA THR A 207 9.83 -12.77 -2.67
C THR A 207 10.44 -12.81 -4.09
N PRO A 208 10.79 -14.00 -4.62
CA PRO A 208 11.15 -14.12 -6.04
C PRO A 208 10.05 -13.57 -6.98
N VAL A 209 8.77 -13.74 -6.62
CA VAL A 209 7.63 -13.22 -7.39
C VAL A 209 7.63 -11.70 -7.43
N THR A 210 7.92 -11.05 -6.30
CA THR A 210 8.08 -9.58 -6.22
C THR A 210 9.13 -9.07 -7.19
N HIS A 211 10.29 -9.72 -7.26
CA HIS A 211 11.35 -9.37 -8.22
C HIS A 211 10.95 -9.64 -9.68
N GLU A 212 10.18 -10.69 -9.93
CA GLU A 212 9.67 -10.96 -11.27
C GLU A 212 8.67 -9.87 -11.70
N VAL A 213 7.72 -9.49 -10.83
CA VAL A 213 6.80 -8.40 -11.12
C VAL A 213 7.56 -7.10 -11.36
N ALA A 214 8.55 -6.78 -10.53
CA ALA A 214 9.43 -5.63 -10.76
C ALA A 214 10.10 -5.70 -12.14
N ALA A 215 10.67 -6.84 -12.52
CA ALA A 215 11.27 -7.01 -13.84
C ALA A 215 10.26 -6.77 -14.98
N ARG A 216 9.04 -7.29 -14.86
CA ARG A 216 7.96 -7.06 -15.85
C ARG A 216 7.55 -5.60 -15.95
N LEU A 217 7.55 -4.87 -14.84
CA LEU A 217 7.28 -3.43 -14.85
C LEU A 217 8.43 -2.65 -15.53
N LEU A 218 9.68 -3.07 -15.32
CA LEU A 218 10.83 -2.51 -16.06
C LEU A 218 10.72 -2.74 -17.57
N GLU A 219 10.25 -3.91 -18.00
CA GLU A 219 9.98 -4.20 -19.43
C GLU A 219 8.92 -3.24 -20.03
N LYS A 220 8.05 -2.65 -19.20
CA LYS A 220 7.11 -1.60 -19.60
C LYS A 220 7.76 -0.21 -19.73
N GLY A 221 9.05 -0.08 -19.40
CA GLY A 221 9.83 1.15 -19.53
C GLY A 221 10.08 1.89 -18.22
N VAL A 222 9.66 1.35 -17.06
CA VAL A 222 9.93 1.95 -15.74
C VAL A 222 11.44 2.12 -15.55
N LYS A 223 11.84 3.29 -15.07
CA LYS A 223 13.22 3.62 -14.75
C LYS A 223 13.42 3.71 -13.25
N PRO A 224 13.98 2.67 -12.61
CA PRO A 224 14.08 2.59 -11.15
C PRO A 224 14.76 3.79 -10.50
N HIS A 225 15.82 4.34 -11.15
CA HIS A 225 16.55 5.47 -10.62
C HIS A 225 15.73 6.77 -10.61
N GLU A 226 14.85 6.98 -11.61
CA GLU A 226 13.94 8.14 -11.63
C GLU A 226 12.90 8.02 -10.53
N ILE A 227 12.31 6.83 -10.33
CA ILE A 227 11.35 6.57 -9.26
C ILE A 227 12.04 6.71 -7.89
N ALA A 228 13.22 6.10 -7.71
CA ALA A 228 13.97 6.21 -6.46
C ALA A 228 14.30 7.66 -6.11
N SER A 229 14.68 8.48 -7.11
CA SER A 229 14.94 9.90 -6.88
C SER A 229 13.68 10.65 -6.44
N ARG A 230 12.52 10.39 -7.05
CA ARG A 230 11.24 11.01 -6.65
C ARG A 230 10.81 10.63 -5.24
N VAL A 231 11.06 9.39 -4.82
CA VAL A 231 10.59 8.83 -3.53
C VAL A 231 11.59 9.07 -2.40
N TYR A 232 12.90 8.86 -2.64
CA TYR A 232 13.90 8.82 -1.58
C TYR A 232 14.85 10.02 -1.57
N ASP A 233 15.06 10.69 -2.73
CA ASP A 233 15.98 11.82 -2.84
C ASP A 233 15.25 13.18 -2.87
N ASN A 234 14.00 13.21 -2.46
CA ASN A 234 13.14 14.40 -2.39
C ASN A 234 12.97 14.90 -0.94
N ASN A 235 14.04 14.84 -0.14
CA ASN A 235 13.97 15.27 1.24
C ASN A 235 14.14 16.77 1.37
N SER A 236 13.23 17.44 2.09
CA SER A 236 13.44 18.82 2.52
C SER A 236 14.54 18.94 3.58
N VAL A 237 15.15 20.11 3.69
CA VAL A 237 16.10 20.40 4.77
C VAL A 237 15.45 20.21 6.15
N ASN A 238 14.16 20.56 6.27
CA ASN A 238 13.39 20.39 7.49
C ASN A 238 13.23 18.91 7.87
N ARG A 239 12.89 18.05 6.88
CA ARG A 239 12.83 16.59 7.09
C ARG A 239 14.17 16.02 7.56
N LEU A 240 15.27 16.43 6.94
CA LEU A 240 16.62 15.99 7.36
C LEU A 240 16.97 16.51 8.76
N GLY A 241 16.53 17.72 9.12
CA GLY A 241 16.67 18.25 10.47
C GLY A 241 15.86 17.43 11.50
N LEU A 242 14.61 17.07 11.19
CA LEU A 242 13.79 16.17 12.02
C LEU A 242 14.44 14.80 12.18
N LEU A 243 15.00 14.25 11.11
CA LEU A 243 15.74 13.00 11.18
C LEU A 243 16.96 13.12 12.10
N GLY A 244 17.76 14.17 11.94
CA GLY A 244 18.91 14.45 12.81
C GLY A 244 18.49 14.51 14.29
N ARG A 245 17.40 15.25 14.61
CA ARG A 245 16.84 15.32 15.97
C ARG A 245 16.36 13.96 16.49
N THR A 246 15.74 13.16 15.62
CA THR A 246 15.28 11.80 15.97
C THR A 246 16.46 10.89 16.33
N LEU A 247 17.54 10.96 15.55
CA LEU A 247 18.75 10.16 15.78
C LEU A 247 19.52 10.61 17.03
N GLU A 248 19.61 11.93 17.27
CA GLU A 248 20.22 12.51 18.49
C GLU A 248 19.53 11.99 19.76
N ARG A 249 18.20 11.86 19.74
CA ARG A 249 17.40 11.41 20.89
C ARG A 249 17.21 9.89 20.97
N MET A 250 17.87 9.16 20.11
CA MET A 250 17.78 7.72 20.07
C MET A 250 18.30 7.09 21.37
N LYS A 251 17.48 6.24 21.99
CA LYS A 251 17.84 5.46 23.17
C LYS A 251 17.88 3.98 22.81
N VAL A 252 19.07 3.39 22.89
CA VAL A 252 19.26 1.96 22.72
C VAL A 252 19.00 1.29 24.06
N LEU A 253 18.21 0.21 24.03
CA LEU A 253 17.83 -0.65 25.18
C LEU A 253 18.34 -2.06 24.91
N PRO A 254 19.65 -2.32 25.14
CA PRO A 254 20.30 -3.59 24.72
C PRO A 254 19.68 -4.83 25.35
N GLU A 255 19.27 -4.73 26.63
CA GLU A 255 18.64 -5.82 27.39
C GLU A 255 17.32 -6.31 26.78
N TYR A 256 16.65 -5.45 26.00
CA TYR A 256 15.40 -5.77 25.28
C TYR A 256 15.61 -5.96 23.77
N GLY A 257 16.85 -5.75 23.27
CA GLY A 257 17.11 -5.71 21.83
C GLY A 257 16.27 -4.65 21.12
N ALA A 258 16.02 -3.51 21.78
CA ALA A 258 15.09 -2.49 21.33
C ALA A 258 15.74 -1.10 21.22
N VAL A 259 15.11 -0.24 20.41
CA VAL A 259 15.43 1.18 20.27
C VAL A 259 14.16 2.01 20.43
N LEU A 260 14.27 3.09 21.17
CA LEU A 260 13.23 4.12 21.32
C LEU A 260 13.72 5.44 20.72
N MET A 261 12.91 6.02 19.86
CA MET A 261 13.12 7.35 19.25
C MET A 261 11.88 8.20 19.48
N SER A 262 12.06 9.52 19.58
CA SER A 262 10.90 10.40 19.79
C SER A 262 11.11 11.80 19.23
N LEU A 263 9.99 12.39 18.77
CA LEU A 263 9.84 13.80 18.44
C LEU A 263 8.67 14.39 19.23
N SER A 264 8.91 15.53 19.89
CA SER A 264 7.87 16.30 20.55
C SER A 264 7.13 17.22 19.57
N ALA A 265 5.97 17.73 19.96
CA ALA A 265 5.26 18.78 19.21
C ALA A 265 6.15 20.02 18.97
N LYS A 266 7.02 20.36 19.93
CA LYS A 266 8.00 21.45 19.78
C LYS A 266 9.00 21.17 18.67
N ASP A 267 9.53 19.95 18.55
CA ASP A 267 10.46 19.57 17.47
C ASP A 267 9.76 19.65 16.11
N LEU A 268 8.52 19.16 16.01
CA LEU A 268 7.74 19.25 14.79
C LEU A 268 7.52 20.71 14.35
N ALA A 269 7.22 21.61 15.31
CA ALA A 269 7.06 23.03 15.03
C ALA A 269 8.39 23.70 14.62
N GLU A 270 9.49 23.39 15.32
CA GLU A 270 10.84 23.95 15.05
C GLU A 270 11.28 23.67 13.60
N PHE A 271 10.99 22.48 13.08
CA PHE A 271 11.37 22.08 11.72
C PHE A 271 10.23 22.23 10.70
N ASN A 272 9.17 22.99 10.99
CA ASN A 272 8.03 23.19 10.08
C ASN A 272 7.51 21.88 9.46
N TYR A 273 7.29 20.87 10.32
CA TYR A 273 6.86 19.52 9.92
C TYR A 273 5.73 19.56 8.87
N GLN A 274 5.91 18.80 7.80
CA GLN A 274 4.90 18.51 6.82
C GLN A 274 4.47 17.04 6.92
N LYS A 275 3.24 16.75 6.49
CA LYS A 275 2.72 15.37 6.48
C LYS A 275 3.63 14.49 5.62
N GLY A 276 4.08 13.35 6.17
CA GLY A 276 5.05 12.45 5.53
C GLY A 276 6.50 12.63 5.97
N ASP A 277 6.89 13.76 6.59
CA ASP A 277 8.29 14.03 6.96
C ASP A 277 8.90 13.00 7.93
N THR A 278 8.08 12.31 8.71
CA THR A 278 8.55 11.28 9.65
C THR A 278 8.41 9.85 9.11
N GLU A 279 7.96 9.71 7.85
CA GLU A 279 7.82 8.38 7.25
C GLU A 279 9.19 7.69 7.12
N GLY A 280 9.22 6.41 7.51
CA GLY A 280 10.44 5.61 7.50
C GLY A 280 11.41 5.85 8.67
N PHE A 281 11.23 6.88 9.52
CA PHE A 281 12.15 7.17 10.63
C PHE A 281 12.30 5.98 11.58
N VAL A 282 11.22 5.27 11.86
CA VAL A 282 11.24 4.07 12.71
C VAL A 282 12.22 3.00 12.20
N ASN A 283 12.49 2.94 10.90
CA ASN A 283 13.37 1.92 10.32
C ASN A 283 14.85 2.14 10.66
N TYR A 284 15.27 3.38 10.98
CA TYR A 284 16.65 3.66 11.35
C TYR A 284 17.10 2.89 12.60
N GLY A 285 16.20 2.72 13.58
CA GLY A 285 16.51 1.91 14.76
C GLY A 285 16.87 0.46 14.44
N LEU A 286 16.20 -0.12 13.45
CA LEU A 286 16.49 -1.49 13.01
C LEU A 286 17.83 -1.64 12.26
N SER A 287 18.48 -0.53 11.87
CA SER A 287 19.82 -0.59 11.24
C SER A 287 20.93 -0.92 12.24
N ILE A 288 20.66 -0.78 13.55
CA ILE A 288 21.64 -1.06 14.61
C ILE A 288 21.78 -2.57 14.79
N SER A 289 23.02 -3.02 14.89
CA SER A 289 23.33 -4.45 15.14
C SER A 289 22.73 -4.91 16.47
N GLY A 290 22.11 -6.09 16.48
CA GLY A 290 21.48 -6.67 17.69
C GLY A 290 20.09 -6.13 18.02
N ILE A 291 19.60 -5.08 17.34
CA ILE A 291 18.26 -4.55 17.55
C ILE A 291 17.23 -5.34 16.74
N LYS A 292 16.17 -5.77 17.43
CA LYS A 292 15.03 -6.50 16.87
C LYS A 292 13.72 -5.70 16.89
N LEU A 293 13.60 -4.68 17.76
CA LEU A 293 12.42 -3.84 17.90
C LEU A 293 12.81 -2.36 17.81
N SER A 294 12.14 -1.63 16.94
CA SER A 294 12.27 -0.17 16.84
C SER A 294 10.93 0.48 17.13
N ILE A 295 10.94 1.49 18.00
CA ILE A 295 9.78 2.24 18.46
C ILE A 295 10.04 3.71 18.18
N PHE A 296 9.11 4.35 17.49
CA PHE A 296 9.15 5.78 17.21
C PHE A 296 7.88 6.45 17.71
N LEU A 297 8.04 7.45 18.57
CA LEU A 297 6.98 8.26 19.15
C LEU A 297 6.97 9.64 18.50
N SER A 298 5.82 10.10 18.04
CA SER A 298 5.65 11.46 17.53
C SER A 298 4.43 12.10 18.18
N GLU A 299 4.67 13.22 18.89
CA GLU A 299 3.62 13.99 19.54
C GLU A 299 3.04 15.02 18.55
N LYS A 300 1.75 14.92 18.26
CA LYS A 300 1.04 15.86 17.40
C LYS A 300 -0.40 16.04 17.87
N ASP A 301 -0.89 17.28 17.89
CA ASP A 301 -2.27 17.65 18.21
C ASP A 301 -2.76 17.07 19.58
N GLY A 302 -1.85 17.01 20.56
CA GLY A 302 -2.13 16.46 21.90
C GLY A 302 -2.18 14.94 21.95
N LEU A 303 -1.87 14.26 20.86
CA LEU A 303 -1.83 12.79 20.76
C LEU A 303 -0.39 12.32 20.49
N ILE A 304 -0.08 11.10 20.94
CA ILE A 304 1.18 10.44 20.63
C ILE A 304 0.91 9.31 19.63
N LYS A 305 1.39 9.49 18.40
CA LYS A 305 1.43 8.42 17.42
C LYS A 305 2.63 7.53 17.71
N ILE A 306 2.39 6.21 17.78
CA ILE A 306 3.45 5.22 17.98
C ILE A 306 3.61 4.39 16.70
N SER A 307 4.83 4.34 16.18
CA SER A 307 5.18 3.47 15.08
C SER A 307 6.11 2.37 15.58
N PHE A 308 5.78 1.13 15.25
CA PHE A 308 6.57 -0.04 15.58
C PHE A 308 7.12 -0.69 14.31
N ARG A 309 8.34 -1.20 14.38
CA ARG A 309 8.91 -2.11 13.38
C ARG A 309 9.76 -3.15 14.09
N SER A 310 9.77 -4.36 13.54
CA SER A 310 10.58 -5.46 14.11
C SER A 310 11.33 -6.24 13.05
N LYS A 311 12.23 -7.09 13.51
CA LYS A 311 12.94 -8.10 12.72
C LYS A 311 12.66 -9.48 13.27
N GLY A 312 12.66 -10.50 12.40
CA GLY A 312 12.45 -11.89 12.79
C GLY A 312 11.01 -12.15 13.24
N ASP A 313 10.85 -13.03 14.24
CA ASP A 313 9.54 -13.56 14.64
C ASP A 313 8.76 -12.67 15.63
N PHE A 314 9.26 -11.48 15.94
CA PHE A 314 8.59 -10.58 16.87
C PHE A 314 7.44 -9.85 16.17
N ASN A 315 6.20 -10.29 16.43
CA ASN A 315 5.00 -9.77 15.81
C ASN A 315 4.53 -8.46 16.48
N VAL A 316 4.89 -7.30 15.91
CA VAL A 316 4.47 -5.98 16.43
C VAL A 316 3.00 -5.68 16.17
N ASN A 317 2.35 -6.31 15.19
CA ASN A 317 0.91 -6.14 14.94
C ASN A 317 0.10 -6.64 16.14
N LEU A 318 0.41 -7.82 16.67
CA LEU A 318 -0.25 -8.35 17.86
C LEU A 318 -0.06 -7.45 19.08
N MET A 319 1.13 -6.88 19.25
CA MET A 319 1.41 -5.93 20.33
C MET A 319 0.61 -4.64 20.16
N ALA A 320 0.60 -4.07 18.96
CA ALA A 320 -0.13 -2.83 18.66
C ALA A 320 -1.64 -3.00 18.90
N ARG A 321 -2.23 -4.12 18.46
CA ARG A 321 -3.66 -4.42 18.68
C ARG A 321 -4.02 -4.62 20.14
N LYS A 322 -3.16 -5.31 20.91
CA LYS A 322 -3.47 -5.64 22.31
C LYS A 322 -3.30 -4.47 23.27
N LEU A 323 -2.39 -3.56 22.97
CA LEU A 323 -1.95 -2.55 23.95
C LEU A 323 -2.19 -1.09 23.51
N PHE A 324 -2.43 -0.84 22.20
CA PHE A 324 -2.42 0.52 21.66
C PHE A 324 -3.52 0.80 20.64
N ASP A 325 -4.56 -0.04 20.53
CA ASP A 325 -5.64 0.05 19.54
C ASP A 325 -5.15 0.24 18.09
N GLY A 326 -3.96 -0.30 17.82
CA GLY A 326 -3.26 -0.18 16.54
C GLY A 326 -3.46 -1.39 15.64
N GLY A 327 -2.70 -1.41 14.53
CA GLY A 327 -2.70 -2.50 13.55
C GLY A 327 -1.56 -2.31 12.56
N GLY A 328 -1.57 -3.06 11.46
CA GLY A 328 -0.56 -2.96 10.41
C GLY A 328 0.07 -4.31 10.08
N HIS A 329 1.30 -4.28 9.57
CA HIS A 329 2.06 -5.49 9.24
C HIS A 329 2.60 -6.23 10.47
N VAL A 330 3.06 -7.48 10.25
CA VAL A 330 3.64 -8.32 11.31
C VAL A 330 4.92 -7.71 11.87
N ASN A 331 5.72 -7.08 11.02
CA ASN A 331 7.04 -6.53 11.34
C ASN A 331 7.12 -5.02 11.16
#